data_a0065cd87dc3e982d10d628ed21e02b0
#
_entry.id   a0065cd87dc3e982d10d628ed21e02b0
#
_cell.length_a   1.000
_cell.length_b   1.000
_cell.length_c   1.000
_cell.angle_alpha   90.00
_cell.angle_beta   90.00
_cell.angle_gamma   90.00
#
_symmetry.space_group_name_H-M   'P 1'
#
loop_
_entity.id
_entity.type
_entity.pdbx_description
1 polymer ?
#
loop_
_entity_poly.entity_id
_entity_poly.type
_entity_poly.pdbx_seq_one_letter_code
_entity_poly.pdbx_strand_id
1 'polypeptide(L)'
;VLVPLILDQAENEFNVKAPDLDLVIHIGYVSHVTGIRAKKIWRVNEDGVMRDTFKSLRAVFKSDELSFFKHYATEQKSSDMSLYKEYQLKYYQLIESVPEMPFSNLWMAQQITKSLPSGSRLHLGIRNSLRSYDYFNVPTDVNVFCNTGGFGIDGGVSSLIGASMMHKDKLFYGVFGDLLFFYDMNSLGNRDVNPNLRILVVNNGLGQEFKNYSCGASNFGEETDPYIAARGHFGNQSKVLIKAYAEALGFKYLTATNKEEFEKACKEFVDPTIGDKPILFEAFTHTSDENEALKLITMISSKSKIMNKTKEVLQSDSMKGVKNFLKGFRK
;
A
#
# COMPACT_ATOMS: atom_id res chain seq x y z
N VAL A 1 -4.51 15.03 0.68
CA VAL A 1 -5.77 14.25 0.65
C VAL A 1 -5.44 12.87 0.15
N LEU A 2 -5.78 11.84 0.93
CA LEU A 2 -5.60 10.45 0.54
C LEU A 2 -6.78 10.00 -0.33
N VAL A 3 -6.55 10.06 -1.62
CA VAL A 3 -7.55 9.74 -2.64
C VAL A 3 -7.91 8.25 -2.71
N PRO A 4 -6.98 7.26 -2.42
CA PRO A 4 -7.32 5.84 -2.51
C PRO A 4 -8.55 5.44 -1.70
N LEU A 5 -8.67 5.88 -0.44
CA LEU A 5 -9.83 5.56 0.38
C LEU A 5 -11.14 6.07 -0.25
N ILE A 6 -11.12 7.28 -0.82
CA ILE A 6 -12.27 7.87 -1.49
C ILE A 6 -12.57 7.12 -2.80
N LEU A 7 -11.54 6.80 -3.58
CA LEU A 7 -11.70 6.12 -4.86
C LEU A 7 -12.24 4.71 -4.72
N ASP A 8 -11.76 3.93 -3.75
CA ASP A 8 -12.24 2.57 -3.51
C ASP A 8 -13.71 2.55 -3.08
N GLN A 9 -14.17 3.54 -2.29
CA GLN A 9 -15.57 3.69 -1.95
C GLN A 9 -16.41 4.17 -3.12
N ALA A 10 -15.81 5.00 -3.96
CA ALA A 10 -16.44 5.76 -5.00
C ALA A 10 -16.14 5.23 -6.40
N GLU A 11 -15.54 4.02 -6.53
CA GLU A 11 -15.24 3.48 -7.86
C GLU A 11 -16.47 3.55 -8.80
N ASN A 12 -17.65 3.64 -8.22
CA ASN A 12 -18.91 3.88 -8.91
C ASN A 12 -19.47 5.28 -8.76
N GLU A 13 -19.24 5.95 -7.64
CA GLU A 13 -19.62 7.35 -7.49
C GLU A 13 -18.73 8.27 -8.33
N PHE A 14 -17.44 7.96 -8.43
CA PHE A 14 -16.52 8.67 -9.32
C PHE A 14 -16.75 8.33 -10.80
N ASN A 15 -17.12 7.10 -11.13
CA ASN A 15 -17.51 6.74 -12.49
C ASN A 15 -18.85 7.36 -12.90
N VAL A 16 -19.71 7.70 -11.94
CA VAL A 16 -21.04 8.30 -12.18
C VAL A 16 -21.06 9.80 -11.92
N LYS A 17 -20.15 10.32 -11.06
CA LYS A 17 -20.14 11.71 -10.61
C LYS A 17 -18.72 12.26 -10.38
N ALA A 18 -17.71 11.72 -11.06
CA ALA A 18 -16.45 12.46 -11.07
C ALA A 18 -16.79 13.89 -11.51
N PRO A 19 -16.37 14.91 -10.76
CA PRO A 19 -16.52 16.26 -11.26
C PRO A 19 -15.90 16.25 -12.66
N ASP A 20 -16.56 16.89 -13.60
CA ASP A 20 -16.01 17.11 -14.94
C ASP A 20 -14.71 17.89 -14.79
N LEU A 21 -13.63 17.15 -14.55
CA LEU A 21 -12.31 17.76 -14.44
C LEU A 21 -11.94 18.34 -15.79
N ASP A 22 -11.72 19.64 -15.84
CA ASP A 22 -11.31 20.30 -17.06
C ASP A 22 -9.89 19.92 -17.45
N LEU A 23 -9.02 19.77 -16.46
CA LEU A 23 -7.61 19.44 -16.64
C LEU A 23 -7.11 18.52 -15.50
N VAL A 24 -6.40 17.46 -15.87
CA VAL A 24 -5.55 16.68 -14.96
C VAL A 24 -4.10 16.85 -15.37
N ILE A 25 -3.25 17.21 -14.45
CA ILE A 25 -1.80 17.24 -14.64
C ILE A 25 -1.23 15.95 -14.06
N HIS A 26 -0.76 15.07 -14.94
CA HIS A 26 -0.16 13.79 -14.60
C HIS A 26 1.35 13.95 -14.51
N ILE A 27 1.91 13.76 -13.31
CA ILE A 27 3.35 13.81 -13.03
C ILE A 27 3.86 12.41 -12.70
N GLY A 28 5.15 12.18 -12.85
CA GLY A 28 5.80 10.90 -12.55
C GLY A 28 5.64 9.83 -13.64
N TYR A 29 6.05 8.62 -13.30
CA TYR A 29 6.20 7.53 -14.28
C TYR A 29 5.02 6.58 -14.34
N VAL A 30 4.45 6.26 -13.20
CA VAL A 30 3.42 5.23 -13.07
C VAL A 30 2.18 5.82 -12.45
N SER A 31 1.07 5.58 -13.09
CA SER A 31 -0.23 5.86 -12.54
C SER A 31 -1.08 4.61 -12.64
N HIS A 32 -1.61 4.16 -11.53
CA HIS A 32 -2.56 3.06 -11.43
C HIS A 32 -3.84 3.55 -10.77
N VAL A 33 -4.31 4.70 -11.21
CA VAL A 33 -5.59 5.25 -10.76
C VAL A 33 -6.62 4.93 -11.81
N THR A 34 -7.60 4.12 -11.46
CA THR A 34 -8.79 3.89 -12.26
C THR A 34 -9.85 4.92 -11.91
N GLY A 35 -10.71 5.27 -12.85
CA GLY A 35 -11.88 6.12 -12.59
C GLY A 35 -11.67 7.63 -12.71
N ILE A 36 -10.46 8.14 -12.88
CA ILE A 36 -10.26 9.57 -13.17
C ILE A 36 -10.65 9.86 -14.61
N ARG A 37 -11.62 10.77 -14.79
CA ARG A 37 -12.01 11.28 -16.09
C ARG A 37 -11.74 12.79 -16.15
N ALA A 38 -11.08 13.23 -17.22
CA ALA A 38 -10.82 14.64 -17.47
C ALA A 38 -11.00 14.97 -18.93
N LYS A 39 -11.43 16.19 -19.23
CA LYS A 39 -11.53 16.69 -20.61
C LYS A 39 -10.16 16.77 -21.28
N LYS A 40 -9.14 17.08 -20.48
CA LYS A 40 -7.74 17.21 -20.94
C LYS A 40 -6.80 16.62 -19.90
N ILE A 41 -5.75 15.95 -20.38
CA ILE A 41 -4.64 15.49 -19.54
C ILE A 41 -3.35 16.06 -20.09
N TRP A 42 -2.58 16.68 -19.22
CA TRP A 42 -1.22 17.09 -19.46
C TRP A 42 -0.28 16.16 -18.72
N ARG A 43 0.68 15.59 -19.44
CA ARG A 43 1.72 14.79 -18.82
C ARG A 43 2.98 15.64 -18.67
N VAL A 44 3.51 15.72 -17.45
CA VAL A 44 4.77 16.40 -17.13
C VAL A 44 5.76 15.36 -16.67
N ASN A 45 6.83 15.17 -17.40
CA ASN A 45 7.89 14.25 -17.04
C ASN A 45 9.17 14.54 -17.85
N GLU A 46 10.33 14.32 -17.25
CA GLU A 46 11.63 14.55 -17.89
C GLU A 46 11.87 13.64 -19.11
N ASP A 47 11.22 12.46 -19.16
CA ASP A 47 11.36 11.52 -20.28
C ASP A 47 10.72 12.03 -21.58
N GLY A 48 9.73 12.91 -21.49
CA GLY A 48 8.97 13.43 -22.63
C GLY A 48 8.17 12.37 -23.41
N VAL A 49 8.01 11.16 -22.85
CA VAL A 49 7.32 10.05 -23.53
C VAL A 49 5.82 10.27 -23.52
N MET A 50 5.17 10.02 -24.65
CA MET A 50 3.70 10.00 -24.75
C MET A 50 3.14 8.74 -24.12
N ARG A 51 2.49 8.89 -22.94
CA ARG A 51 1.74 7.82 -22.26
C ARG A 51 0.33 8.30 -21.97
N ASP A 52 -0.63 7.75 -22.65
CA ASP A 52 -2.05 8.11 -22.49
C ASP A 52 -2.77 7.13 -21.56
N THR A 53 -2.36 7.12 -20.30
CA THR A 53 -2.92 6.24 -19.26
C THR A 53 -4.43 6.45 -19.08
N PHE A 54 -4.90 7.68 -19.23
CA PHE A 54 -6.31 8.05 -18.95
C PHE A 54 -7.14 8.28 -20.23
N LYS A 55 -6.59 7.97 -21.39
CA LYS A 55 -7.27 8.07 -22.70
C LYS A 55 -7.78 9.49 -23.05
N SER A 56 -7.11 10.53 -22.56
CA SER A 56 -7.46 11.94 -22.80
C SER A 56 -6.23 12.85 -22.86
N LEU A 57 -5.06 12.30 -23.20
CA LEU A 57 -3.81 13.05 -23.31
C LEU A 57 -3.91 14.13 -24.38
N ARG A 58 -3.52 15.37 -24.02
CA ARG A 58 -3.52 16.54 -24.93
C ARG A 58 -2.14 17.16 -25.11
N ALA A 59 -1.31 17.08 -24.06
CA ALA A 59 0.04 17.64 -24.13
C ALA A 59 1.01 16.80 -23.27
N VAL A 60 2.26 16.77 -23.72
CA VAL A 60 3.39 16.22 -22.97
C VAL A 60 4.41 17.35 -22.81
N PHE A 61 4.77 17.62 -21.56
CA PHE A 61 5.81 18.60 -21.22
C PHE A 61 7.05 17.82 -20.78
N LYS A 62 8.12 17.96 -21.56
CA LYS A 62 9.43 17.41 -21.20
C LYS A 62 10.11 18.37 -20.22
N SER A 63 9.81 18.20 -18.95
CA SER A 63 10.29 19.06 -17.86
C SER A 63 10.22 18.31 -16.53
N ASP A 64 11.04 18.69 -15.57
CA ASP A 64 10.82 18.36 -14.18
C ASP A 64 9.59 19.12 -13.64
N GLU A 65 8.98 18.54 -12.63
CA GLU A 65 7.73 19.04 -12.07
C GLU A 65 7.89 20.44 -11.45
N LEU A 66 9.01 20.69 -10.77
CA LEU A 66 9.25 21.96 -10.10
C LEU A 66 9.35 23.11 -11.11
N SER A 67 10.10 22.92 -12.19
CA SER A 67 10.25 23.91 -13.29
C SER A 67 8.91 24.16 -13.97
N PHE A 68 8.14 23.09 -14.24
CA PHE A 68 6.81 23.22 -14.82
C PHE A 68 5.89 24.05 -13.93
N PHE A 69 5.77 23.71 -12.66
CA PHE A 69 4.87 24.44 -11.77
C PHE A 69 5.34 25.86 -11.49
N LYS A 70 6.64 26.12 -11.40
CA LYS A 70 7.17 27.49 -11.30
C LYS A 70 6.80 28.35 -12.51
N HIS A 71 6.82 27.77 -13.72
CA HIS A 71 6.47 28.48 -14.94
C HIS A 71 4.99 28.86 -14.98
N TYR A 72 4.11 27.98 -14.52
CA TYR A 72 2.66 28.20 -14.54
C TYR A 72 2.11 28.78 -13.24
N ALA A 73 2.92 28.85 -12.17
CA ALA A 73 2.52 29.48 -10.93
C ALA A 73 2.33 30.99 -11.16
N THR A 74 1.14 31.46 -10.86
CA THR A 74 0.82 32.90 -10.87
C THR A 74 0.72 33.40 -9.44
N GLU A 75 1.02 34.69 -9.21
CA GLU A 75 0.85 35.33 -7.90
C GLU A 75 -0.63 35.53 -7.51
N GLN A 76 -1.54 34.83 -8.13
CA GLN A 76 -2.96 34.96 -7.89
C GLN A 76 -3.31 34.55 -6.46
N LYS A 77 -3.73 35.52 -5.65
CA LYS A 77 -3.96 35.41 -4.22
C LYS A 77 -5.20 34.59 -3.79
N SER A 78 -6.06 34.21 -4.70
CA SER A 78 -7.23 33.38 -4.38
C SER A 78 -7.36 32.23 -5.35
N SER A 79 -7.16 31.01 -4.85
CA SER A 79 -7.56 29.78 -5.54
C SER A 79 -8.89 29.30 -4.96
N ASP A 80 -9.78 28.85 -5.83
CA ASP A 80 -10.96 28.13 -5.37
C ASP A 80 -10.52 26.74 -4.85
N MET A 81 -10.51 26.60 -3.54
CA MET A 81 -10.14 25.37 -2.85
C MET A 81 -11.38 24.52 -2.49
N SER A 82 -12.56 24.85 -3.01
CA SER A 82 -13.81 24.17 -2.64
C SER A 82 -13.75 22.66 -2.89
N LEU A 83 -13.30 22.26 -4.06
CA LEU A 83 -13.15 20.85 -4.42
C LEU A 83 -12.17 20.13 -3.48
N TYR A 84 -11.01 20.72 -3.20
CA TYR A 84 -10.03 20.13 -2.27
C TYR A 84 -10.61 19.95 -0.87
N LYS A 85 -11.31 20.96 -0.35
CA LYS A 85 -11.96 20.92 0.97
C LYS A 85 -13.07 19.88 1.02
N GLU A 86 -13.86 19.74 -0.05
CA GLU A 86 -14.90 18.71 -0.16
C GLU A 86 -14.29 17.31 -0.07
N TYR A 87 -13.21 17.04 -0.83
CA TYR A 87 -12.53 15.76 -0.78
C TYR A 87 -11.87 15.48 0.58
N GLN A 88 -11.28 16.50 1.18
CA GLN A 88 -10.69 16.37 2.50
C GLN A 88 -11.77 16.04 3.56
N LEU A 89 -12.90 16.72 3.53
CA LEU A 89 -14.02 16.43 4.42
C LEU A 89 -14.55 15.01 4.22
N LYS A 90 -14.73 14.60 2.97
CA LYS A 90 -15.17 13.25 2.63
C LYS A 90 -14.19 12.17 3.10
N TYR A 91 -12.89 12.41 2.99
CA TYR A 91 -11.87 11.52 3.54
C TYR A 91 -12.02 11.36 5.05
N TYR A 92 -12.14 12.45 5.81
CA TYR A 92 -12.30 12.36 7.27
C TYR A 92 -13.59 11.65 7.67
N GLN A 93 -14.68 11.89 6.99
CA GLN A 93 -15.94 11.18 7.22
C GLN A 93 -15.80 9.66 6.97
N LEU A 94 -15.08 9.27 5.93
CA LEU A 94 -14.81 7.87 5.65
C LEU A 94 -13.90 7.23 6.69
N ILE A 95 -12.82 7.91 7.09
CA ILE A 95 -11.87 7.37 8.07
C ILE A 95 -12.52 7.17 9.45
N GLU A 96 -13.43 8.07 9.86
CA GLU A 96 -14.22 7.94 11.08
C GLU A 96 -15.24 6.80 11.00
N SER A 97 -15.65 6.42 9.79
CA SER A 97 -16.63 5.37 9.53
C SER A 97 -15.98 3.99 9.31
N VAL A 98 -14.65 3.89 9.34
CA VAL A 98 -13.97 2.59 9.22
C VAL A 98 -14.36 1.70 10.39
N PRO A 99 -14.96 0.53 10.13
CA PRO A 99 -15.33 -0.38 11.20
C PRO A 99 -14.11 -1.01 11.84
N GLU A 100 -14.31 -1.65 12.99
CA GLU A 100 -13.26 -2.45 13.62
C GLU A 100 -12.80 -3.57 12.67
N MET A 101 -11.53 -3.55 12.30
CA MET A 101 -10.93 -4.52 11.39
C MET A 101 -10.28 -5.67 12.16
N PRO A 102 -10.23 -6.89 11.62
CA PRO A 102 -9.42 -7.96 12.19
C PRO A 102 -7.93 -7.63 12.18
N PHE A 103 -7.12 -8.41 12.90
CA PHE A 103 -5.67 -8.26 12.94
C PHE A 103 -5.07 -8.53 11.56
N SER A 104 -4.65 -7.48 10.89
CA SER A 104 -4.25 -7.48 9.47
C SER A 104 -3.27 -6.34 9.18
N ASN A 105 -2.67 -6.37 7.99
CA ASN A 105 -1.80 -5.29 7.52
C ASN A 105 -2.54 -3.93 7.52
N LEU A 106 -3.81 -3.91 7.10
CA LEU A 106 -4.66 -2.71 7.15
C LEU A 106 -4.88 -2.19 8.56
N TRP A 107 -5.19 -3.08 9.51
CA TRP A 107 -5.34 -2.69 10.90
C TRP A 107 -4.03 -2.15 11.48
N MET A 108 -2.91 -2.83 11.20
CA MET A 108 -1.58 -2.37 11.63
C MET A 108 -1.21 -1.01 11.01
N ALA A 109 -1.52 -0.79 9.73
CA ALA A 109 -1.34 0.50 9.07
C ALA A 109 -2.10 1.62 9.80
N GLN A 110 -3.36 1.37 10.17
CA GLN A 110 -4.17 2.31 10.94
C GLN A 110 -3.55 2.67 12.30
N GLN A 111 -2.89 1.72 12.97
CA GLN A 111 -2.24 1.97 14.27
C GLN A 111 -0.90 2.69 14.11
N ILE A 112 -0.05 2.20 13.20
CA ILE A 112 1.32 2.72 13.04
C ILE A 112 1.32 4.14 12.49
N THR A 113 0.50 4.44 11.47
CA THR A 113 0.50 5.76 10.84
C THR A 113 0.23 6.90 11.82
N LYS A 114 -0.55 6.64 12.87
CA LYS A 114 -0.84 7.63 13.93
C LYS A 114 0.31 7.80 14.93
N SER A 115 1.21 6.84 14.99
CA SER A 115 2.21 6.70 16.06
C SER A 115 3.65 6.92 15.59
N LEU A 116 3.88 7.15 14.29
CA LEU A 116 5.22 7.37 13.75
C LEU A 116 5.85 8.63 14.35
N PRO A 117 7.08 8.56 14.86
CA PRO A 117 7.79 9.73 15.38
C PRO A 117 8.01 10.79 14.30
N SER A 118 7.93 12.06 14.72
CA SER A 118 8.21 13.23 13.90
C SER A 118 9.57 13.11 13.21
N GLY A 119 9.65 13.49 11.94
CA GLY A 119 10.86 13.50 11.15
C GLY A 119 11.40 12.12 10.73
N SER A 120 10.71 11.03 11.08
CA SER A 120 11.11 9.68 10.67
C SER A 120 10.91 9.45 9.15
N ARG A 121 11.41 8.34 8.65
CA ARG A 121 11.29 7.90 7.26
C ARG A 121 10.57 6.56 7.22
N LEU A 122 9.56 6.42 6.36
CA LEU A 122 8.78 5.20 6.20
C LEU A 122 9.00 4.63 4.79
N HIS A 123 9.51 3.41 4.71
CA HIS A 123 9.63 2.66 3.46
C HIS A 123 8.59 1.56 3.42
N LEU A 124 7.80 1.53 2.37
CA LEU A 124 6.71 0.56 2.19
C LEU A 124 7.06 -0.47 1.12
N GLY A 125 6.80 -1.72 1.42
CA GLY A 125 6.82 -2.78 0.43
C GLY A 125 5.74 -2.53 -0.62
N ILE A 126 6.10 -2.73 -1.89
CA ILE A 126 5.17 -2.58 -3.00
C ILE A 126 3.97 -3.52 -2.86
N ARG A 127 2.85 -3.16 -3.46
CA ARG A 127 1.58 -3.88 -3.46
C ARG A 127 0.86 -3.77 -2.12
N ASN A 128 0.71 -4.89 -1.39
CA ASN A 128 -0.21 -4.95 -0.26
C ASN A 128 0.14 -3.96 0.86
N SER A 129 1.43 -3.85 1.25
CA SER A 129 1.83 -2.90 2.29
C SER A 129 1.63 -1.45 1.84
N LEU A 130 2.08 -1.08 0.64
CA LEU A 130 1.85 0.26 0.09
C LEU A 130 0.35 0.61 0.10
N ARG A 131 -0.50 -0.26 -0.43
CA ARG A 131 -1.95 -0.03 -0.50
C ARG A 131 -2.60 0.09 0.86
N SER A 132 -2.18 -0.72 1.83
CA SER A 132 -2.72 -0.65 3.19
C SER A 132 -2.42 0.69 3.86
N TYR A 133 -1.22 1.22 3.64
CA TYR A 133 -0.81 2.50 4.21
C TYR A 133 -1.37 3.71 3.46
N ASP A 134 -1.66 3.58 2.16
CA ASP A 134 -2.29 4.64 1.35
C ASP A 134 -3.70 5.03 1.82
N TYR A 135 -4.36 4.20 2.61
CA TYR A 135 -5.66 4.55 3.20
C TYR A 135 -5.56 5.55 4.36
N PHE A 136 -4.39 5.67 5.00
CA PHE A 136 -4.23 6.43 6.25
C PHE A 136 -3.22 7.56 6.11
N ASN A 137 -3.52 8.70 6.76
CA ASN A 137 -2.59 9.80 6.82
C ASN A 137 -1.42 9.47 7.74
N VAL A 138 -0.20 9.77 7.28
CA VAL A 138 0.99 9.83 8.13
C VAL A 138 1.22 11.28 8.61
N PRO A 139 1.98 11.50 9.70
CA PRO A 139 2.40 12.86 10.08
C PRO A 139 3.06 13.59 8.91
N THR A 140 2.82 14.90 8.78
CA THR A 140 3.24 15.69 7.62
C THR A 140 4.75 15.80 7.43
N ASP A 141 5.52 15.56 8.48
CA ASP A 141 6.97 15.57 8.50
C ASP A 141 7.61 14.17 8.36
N VAL A 142 6.79 13.13 8.22
CA VAL A 142 7.22 11.78 7.87
C VAL A 142 7.23 11.62 6.36
N ASN A 143 8.41 11.36 5.78
CA ASN A 143 8.51 11.08 4.35
C ASN A 143 8.31 9.60 4.08
N VAL A 144 7.45 9.30 3.10
CA VAL A 144 7.10 7.93 2.71
C VAL A 144 7.74 7.58 1.35
N PHE A 145 8.32 6.39 1.26
CA PHE A 145 9.01 5.89 0.08
C PHE A 145 8.54 4.48 -0.28
N CYS A 146 8.55 4.15 -1.56
CA CYS A 146 8.30 2.82 -2.06
C CYS A 146 9.03 2.59 -3.38
N ASN A 147 9.59 1.40 -3.58
CA ASN A 147 10.22 1.01 -4.84
C ASN A 147 9.16 0.66 -5.88
N THR A 148 8.62 1.65 -6.58
CA THR A 148 7.54 1.48 -7.56
C THR A 148 8.01 1.31 -9.00
N GLY A 149 9.27 1.66 -9.31
CA GLY A 149 9.75 1.79 -10.69
C GLY A 149 9.64 0.51 -11.54
N GLY A 150 9.97 -0.64 -10.96
CA GLY A 150 9.91 -1.94 -11.64
C GLY A 150 8.78 -2.85 -11.19
N PHE A 151 7.96 -2.42 -10.23
CA PHE A 151 6.96 -3.26 -9.55
C PHE A 151 7.52 -4.57 -8.96
N GLY A 152 8.84 -4.66 -8.79
CA GLY A 152 9.51 -5.80 -8.19
C GLY A 152 9.39 -5.81 -6.67
N ILE A 153 9.39 -7.00 -6.09
CA ILE A 153 9.45 -7.21 -4.64
C ILE A 153 10.88 -7.39 -4.14
N ASP A 154 11.83 -7.32 -5.01
CA ASP A 154 13.27 -7.32 -4.73
C ASP A 154 13.75 -5.90 -4.35
N GLY A 155 14.76 -5.83 -3.50
CA GLY A 155 15.44 -4.58 -3.16
C GLY A 155 14.70 -3.63 -2.20
N GLY A 156 13.57 -4.04 -1.60
CA GLY A 156 12.83 -3.19 -0.65
C GLY A 156 13.55 -2.99 0.67
N VAL A 157 14.10 -4.06 1.23
CA VAL A 157 14.85 -4.05 2.49
C VAL A 157 16.21 -3.37 2.32
N SER A 158 16.93 -3.71 1.25
CA SER A 158 18.24 -3.10 0.94
C SER A 158 18.16 -1.60 0.67
N SER A 159 17.10 -1.12 0.00
CA SER A 159 16.85 0.32 -0.18
C SER A 159 16.62 1.04 1.14
N LEU A 160 15.85 0.46 2.06
CA LEU A 160 15.66 1.00 3.40
C LEU A 160 16.98 1.06 4.16
N ILE A 161 17.76 -0.01 4.15
CA ILE A 161 19.05 -0.08 4.82
C ILE A 161 20.00 1.01 4.28
N GLY A 162 20.15 1.08 2.94
CA GLY A 162 20.98 2.10 2.31
C GLY A 162 20.56 3.52 2.69
N ALA A 163 19.27 3.83 2.73
CA ALA A 163 18.78 5.12 3.18
C ALA A 163 19.09 5.40 4.66
N SER A 164 18.98 4.39 5.53
CA SER A 164 19.23 4.54 6.98
C SER A 164 20.68 4.86 7.31
N MET A 165 21.62 4.39 6.49
CA MET A 165 23.05 4.63 6.68
C MET A 165 23.44 6.12 6.55
N MET A 166 22.70 6.87 5.73
CA MET A 166 22.99 8.27 5.44
C MET A 166 22.54 9.24 6.54
N HIS A 167 21.62 8.82 7.40
CA HIS A 167 21.00 9.65 8.43
C HIS A 167 20.84 8.88 9.73
N LYS A 168 21.95 8.65 10.43
CA LYS A 168 21.98 7.86 11.67
C LYS A 168 21.24 8.50 12.84
N ASP A 169 20.94 9.77 12.74
CA ASP A 169 20.19 10.60 13.69
C ASP A 169 18.66 10.51 13.52
N LYS A 170 18.18 9.83 12.48
CA LYS A 170 16.76 9.68 12.17
C LYS A 170 16.32 8.23 12.22
N LEU A 171 15.07 8.00 12.62
CA LEU A 171 14.47 6.67 12.59
C LEU A 171 13.99 6.32 11.18
N PHE A 172 14.30 5.12 10.75
CA PHE A 172 13.89 4.54 9.48
C PHE A 172 13.03 3.31 9.73
N TYR A 173 11.81 3.38 9.25
CA TYR A 173 10.82 2.32 9.35
C TYR A 173 10.65 1.65 7.99
N GLY A 174 10.62 0.31 7.98
CA GLY A 174 10.21 -0.49 6.83
C GLY A 174 8.98 -1.31 7.17
N VAL A 175 8.02 -1.39 6.27
CA VAL A 175 6.88 -2.31 6.37
C VAL A 175 6.84 -3.17 5.13
N PHE A 176 7.06 -4.46 5.31
CA PHE A 176 7.22 -5.41 4.22
C PHE A 176 6.37 -6.65 4.44
N GLY A 177 5.79 -7.18 3.35
CA GLY A 177 5.27 -8.54 3.39
C GLY A 177 6.41 -9.55 3.45
N ASP A 178 6.11 -10.74 3.98
CA ASP A 178 7.07 -11.83 4.13
C ASP A 178 7.72 -12.25 2.81
N LEU A 179 6.97 -12.31 1.71
CA LEU A 179 7.53 -12.67 0.40
C LEU A 179 8.60 -11.68 -0.04
N LEU A 180 8.34 -10.36 0.06
CA LEU A 180 9.32 -9.31 -0.23
C LEU A 180 10.53 -9.42 0.71
N PHE A 181 10.28 -9.64 2.00
CA PHE A 181 11.33 -9.77 2.99
C PHE A 181 12.29 -10.92 2.67
N PHE A 182 11.77 -12.10 2.35
CA PHE A 182 12.60 -13.26 1.99
C PHE A 182 13.40 -13.07 0.69
N TYR A 183 12.89 -12.31 -0.27
CA TYR A 183 13.66 -11.99 -1.49
C TYR A 183 14.90 -11.13 -1.20
N ASP A 184 14.88 -10.31 -0.16
CA ASP A 184 15.93 -9.32 0.13
C ASP A 184 16.50 -9.43 1.56
N MET A 185 16.17 -10.51 2.28
CA MET A 185 16.56 -10.69 3.69
C MET A 185 18.08 -10.71 3.90
N ASN A 186 18.85 -11.15 2.90
CA ASN A 186 20.31 -11.22 2.99
C ASN A 186 20.94 -9.83 3.23
N SER A 187 20.26 -8.76 2.85
CA SER A 187 20.71 -7.38 3.08
C SER A 187 20.81 -7.00 4.57
N LEU A 188 20.07 -7.69 5.47
CA LEU A 188 20.19 -7.48 6.91
C LEU A 188 21.58 -7.82 7.45
N GLY A 189 22.32 -8.69 6.76
CA GLY A 189 23.72 -9.03 7.11
C GLY A 189 24.75 -7.95 6.76
N ASN A 190 24.31 -6.77 6.27
CA ASN A 190 25.23 -5.69 5.97
C ASN A 190 25.83 -5.13 7.27
N ARG A 191 27.18 -5.03 7.30
CA ARG A 191 27.96 -4.55 8.45
C ARG A 191 27.61 -3.11 8.89
N ASP A 192 27.00 -2.32 8.02
CA ASP A 192 26.69 -0.91 8.28
C ASP A 192 25.23 -0.70 8.71
N VAL A 193 24.50 -1.77 9.05
CA VAL A 193 23.18 -1.68 9.67
C VAL A 193 23.29 -1.02 11.04
N ASN A 194 22.47 -0.01 11.29
CA ASN A 194 22.54 0.82 12.49
C ASN A 194 21.27 0.67 13.34
N PRO A 195 21.32 1.03 14.63
CA PRO A 195 20.20 0.94 15.57
C PRO A 195 18.96 1.78 15.19
N ASN A 196 19.12 2.76 14.29
CA ASN A 196 18.01 3.59 13.82
C ASN A 196 17.06 2.88 12.84
N LEU A 197 17.34 1.60 12.51
CA LEU A 197 16.55 0.79 11.59
C LEU A 197 15.48 0.01 12.34
N ARG A 198 14.24 0.05 11.84
CA ARG A 198 13.08 -0.65 12.37
C ARG A 198 12.26 -1.26 11.25
N ILE A 199 12.15 -2.57 11.24
CA ILE A 199 11.48 -3.33 10.19
C ILE A 199 10.28 -4.06 10.78
N LEU A 200 9.09 -3.83 10.23
CA LEU A 200 7.90 -4.65 10.44
C LEU A 200 7.75 -5.61 9.26
N VAL A 201 7.72 -6.89 9.56
CA VAL A 201 7.39 -7.95 8.59
C VAL A 201 5.98 -8.45 8.87
N VAL A 202 5.09 -8.27 7.90
CA VAL A 202 3.75 -8.85 7.93
C VAL A 202 3.82 -10.25 7.32
N ASN A 203 3.77 -11.26 8.18
CA ASN A 203 3.94 -12.65 7.81
C ASN A 203 2.60 -13.40 7.78
N ASN A 204 2.06 -13.57 6.58
CA ASN A 204 0.89 -14.43 6.33
C ASN A 204 1.25 -15.73 5.57
N GLY A 205 2.53 -15.92 5.25
CA GLY A 205 3.07 -17.09 4.59
C GLY A 205 2.92 -17.13 3.07
N LEU A 206 2.31 -16.11 2.47
CA LEU A 206 1.96 -16.09 1.04
C LEU A 206 2.10 -14.68 0.46
N GLY A 207 2.16 -14.59 -0.86
CA GLY A 207 1.98 -13.33 -1.58
C GLY A 207 0.51 -12.89 -1.54
N GLN A 208 0.11 -12.20 -0.49
CA GLN A 208 -1.28 -11.82 -0.18
C GLN A 208 -2.00 -11.08 -1.32
N GLU A 209 -1.28 -10.33 -2.14
CA GLU A 209 -1.84 -9.67 -3.32
C GLU A 209 -2.64 -10.62 -4.21
N PHE A 210 -2.15 -11.85 -4.39
CA PHE A 210 -2.79 -12.86 -5.23
C PHE A 210 -3.97 -13.57 -4.55
N LYS A 211 -4.10 -13.39 -3.24
CA LYS A 211 -5.18 -13.93 -2.42
C LYS A 211 -6.29 -12.91 -2.12
N ASN A 212 -6.08 -11.66 -2.45
CA ASN A 212 -7.09 -10.62 -2.27
C ASN A 212 -8.35 -10.94 -3.08
N TYR A 213 -9.52 -10.80 -2.47
CA TYR A 213 -10.81 -11.14 -3.07
C TYR A 213 -11.07 -10.44 -4.41
N SER A 214 -10.44 -9.27 -4.63
CA SER A 214 -10.54 -8.50 -5.88
C SER A 214 -9.56 -8.95 -6.96
N CYS A 215 -8.61 -9.82 -6.64
CA CYS A 215 -7.61 -10.33 -7.58
C CYS A 215 -8.14 -11.55 -8.35
N GLY A 216 -7.96 -11.58 -9.68
CA GLY A 216 -8.35 -12.72 -10.49
C GLY A 216 -7.66 -14.04 -10.12
N ALA A 217 -6.44 -13.98 -9.59
CA ALA A 217 -5.70 -15.15 -9.13
C ALA A 217 -6.35 -15.84 -7.92
N SER A 218 -7.08 -15.10 -7.08
CA SER A 218 -7.77 -15.67 -5.92
C SER A 218 -8.83 -16.73 -6.29
N ASN A 219 -9.33 -16.71 -7.54
CA ASN A 219 -10.28 -17.70 -8.05
C ASN A 219 -9.69 -19.12 -8.16
N PHE A 220 -8.37 -19.27 -8.16
CA PHE A 220 -7.70 -20.57 -8.19
C PHE A 220 -7.49 -21.18 -6.80
N GLY A 221 -7.90 -20.46 -5.74
CA GLY A 221 -7.82 -20.96 -4.36
C GLY A 221 -6.40 -21.37 -3.96
N GLU A 222 -6.25 -22.58 -3.41
CA GLU A 222 -4.97 -23.13 -2.94
C GLU A 222 -4.02 -23.53 -4.07
N GLU A 223 -4.51 -23.68 -5.30
CA GLU A 223 -3.66 -24.04 -6.45
C GLU A 223 -2.57 -22.99 -6.74
N THR A 224 -2.76 -21.74 -6.30
CA THR A 224 -1.75 -20.68 -6.44
C THR A 224 -0.65 -20.75 -5.39
N ASP A 225 -0.88 -21.40 -4.25
CA ASP A 225 0.00 -21.32 -3.08
C ASP A 225 1.44 -21.74 -3.35
N PRO A 226 1.73 -22.81 -4.12
CA PRO A 226 3.10 -23.20 -4.44
C PRO A 226 3.90 -22.13 -5.20
N TYR A 227 3.21 -21.23 -5.91
CA TYR A 227 3.83 -20.20 -6.74
C TYR A 227 4.03 -18.85 -6.01
N ILE A 228 3.35 -18.67 -4.89
CA ILE A 228 3.36 -17.43 -4.11
C ILE A 228 3.75 -17.65 -2.65
N ALA A 229 4.24 -18.82 -2.31
CA ALA A 229 4.69 -19.14 -0.97
C ALA A 229 5.93 -18.32 -0.59
N ALA A 230 5.83 -17.63 0.54
CA ALA A 230 6.91 -16.80 1.07
C ALA A 230 7.86 -17.59 1.98
N ARG A 231 7.45 -18.72 2.43
CA ARG A 231 8.04 -19.49 3.54
C ARG A 231 8.94 -20.61 3.08
N GLY A 232 10.08 -20.24 2.46
CA GLY A 232 11.11 -21.22 2.17
C GLY A 232 10.65 -22.38 1.30
N HIS A 233 9.90 -22.11 0.26
CA HIS A 233 9.61 -23.03 -0.85
C HIS A 233 8.77 -24.27 -0.52
N PHE A 234 8.00 -24.42 0.40
CA PHE A 234 7.13 -25.50 0.86
C PHE A 234 6.98 -25.51 2.37
N GLY A 235 7.70 -24.61 3.06
CA GLY A 235 7.61 -24.52 4.50
C GLY A 235 6.24 -24.02 4.94
N ASN A 236 5.81 -24.48 6.06
CA ASN A 236 4.74 -23.82 6.81
C ASN A 236 5.26 -22.51 7.36
N GLN A 237 4.37 -21.53 7.56
CA GLN A 237 4.68 -20.29 8.26
C GLN A 237 5.49 -20.58 9.53
N SER A 238 6.76 -20.21 9.54
CA SER A 238 7.68 -20.56 10.63
C SER A 238 7.76 -19.41 11.63
N LYS A 239 7.45 -19.70 12.88
CA LYS A 239 7.62 -18.74 14.00
C LYS A 239 9.08 -18.58 14.45
N VAL A 240 10.01 -19.36 13.90
CA VAL A 240 11.42 -19.36 14.34
C VAL A 240 12.39 -18.88 13.25
N LEU A 241 12.04 -18.94 11.99
CA LEU A 241 12.98 -18.67 10.89
C LEU A 241 13.49 -17.23 10.91
N ILE A 242 12.58 -16.26 10.82
CA ILE A 242 12.93 -14.82 10.84
C ILE A 242 13.52 -14.44 12.18
N LYS A 243 12.96 -14.96 13.29
CA LYS A 243 13.50 -14.75 14.63
C LYS A 243 14.96 -15.14 14.73
N ALA A 244 15.28 -16.39 14.41
CA ALA A 244 16.64 -16.92 14.53
C ALA A 244 17.62 -16.12 13.63
N TYR A 245 17.20 -15.76 12.43
CA TYR A 245 18.02 -14.98 11.51
C TYR A 245 18.29 -13.56 12.05
N ALA A 246 17.25 -12.87 12.51
CA ALA A 246 17.36 -11.53 13.06
C ALA A 246 18.23 -11.49 14.32
N GLU A 247 17.99 -12.40 15.26
CA GLU A 247 18.77 -12.49 16.51
C GLU A 247 20.24 -12.83 16.26
N ALA A 248 20.53 -13.73 15.29
CA ALA A 248 21.90 -14.05 14.89
C ALA A 248 22.65 -12.86 14.28
N LEU A 249 21.93 -11.93 13.65
CA LEU A 249 22.48 -10.69 13.10
C LEU A 249 22.47 -9.51 14.10
N GLY A 250 22.07 -9.75 15.35
CA GLY A 250 22.11 -8.75 16.42
C GLY A 250 20.90 -7.82 16.48
N PHE A 251 19.84 -8.09 15.74
CA PHE A 251 18.57 -7.36 15.85
C PHE A 251 17.88 -7.68 17.18
N LYS A 252 17.15 -6.69 17.71
CA LYS A 252 16.12 -6.94 18.69
C LYS A 252 14.89 -7.45 17.96
N TYR A 253 14.43 -8.65 18.34
CA TYR A 253 13.25 -9.27 17.74
C TYR A 253 12.00 -9.01 18.58
N LEU A 254 10.94 -8.53 17.92
CA LEU A 254 9.59 -8.39 18.48
C LEU A 254 8.64 -9.25 17.66
N THR A 255 7.55 -9.71 18.29
CA THR A 255 6.54 -10.52 17.59
C THR A 255 5.14 -10.24 18.10
N ALA A 256 4.14 -10.45 17.22
CA ALA A 256 2.72 -10.42 17.56
C ALA A 256 1.94 -11.40 16.68
N THR A 257 0.91 -12.02 17.27
CA THR A 257 -0.04 -12.91 16.60
C THR A 257 -1.49 -12.40 16.73
N ASN A 258 -1.68 -11.31 17.47
CA ASN A 258 -2.97 -10.68 17.73
C ASN A 258 -2.77 -9.18 18.06
N LYS A 259 -3.89 -8.47 18.19
CA LYS A 259 -3.90 -7.02 18.44
C LYS A 259 -3.22 -6.64 19.76
N GLU A 260 -3.49 -7.35 20.83
CA GLU A 260 -2.96 -7.05 22.17
C GLU A 260 -1.43 -7.17 22.20
N GLU A 261 -0.91 -8.25 21.63
CA GLU A 261 0.54 -8.44 21.49
C GLU A 261 1.17 -7.36 20.61
N PHE A 262 0.48 -7.01 19.50
CA PHE A 262 0.95 -5.98 18.60
C PHE A 262 0.99 -4.61 19.28
N GLU A 263 -0.06 -4.20 19.96
CA GLU A 263 -0.12 -2.91 20.67
C GLU A 263 0.98 -2.80 21.74
N LYS A 264 1.25 -3.90 22.43
CA LYS A 264 2.34 -3.96 23.41
C LYS A 264 3.70 -3.79 22.77
N ALA A 265 4.00 -4.56 21.71
CA ALA A 265 5.27 -4.50 20.99
C ALA A 265 5.43 -3.21 20.20
N CYS A 266 4.35 -2.67 19.67
CA CYS A 266 4.34 -1.43 18.89
C CYS A 266 4.80 -0.22 19.71
N LYS A 267 4.53 -0.17 21.00
CA LYS A 267 5.02 0.90 21.88
C LYS A 267 6.55 1.04 21.83
N GLU A 268 7.25 -0.08 21.81
CA GLU A 268 8.69 -0.10 21.66
C GLU A 268 9.13 0.14 20.21
N PHE A 269 8.39 -0.45 19.25
CA PHE A 269 8.69 -0.30 17.83
C PHE A 269 8.63 1.15 17.36
N VAL A 270 7.71 1.96 17.88
CA VAL A 270 7.55 3.39 17.54
C VAL A 270 8.18 4.35 18.56
N ASP A 271 8.91 3.85 19.56
CA ASP A 271 9.60 4.71 20.53
C ASP A 271 10.55 5.69 19.78
N PRO A 272 10.48 6.99 20.01
CA PRO A 272 11.30 7.96 19.30
C PRO A 272 12.80 7.85 19.60
N THR A 273 13.18 7.10 20.63
CA THR A 273 14.56 6.92 21.05
C THR A 273 15.28 5.89 20.18
N ILE A 274 16.42 6.24 19.61
CA ILE A 274 17.31 5.29 18.94
C ILE A 274 18.04 4.51 20.04
N GLY A 275 17.75 3.19 20.13
CA GLY A 275 18.37 2.30 21.09
C GLY A 275 19.75 1.82 20.66
N ASP A 276 20.19 0.70 21.21
CA ASP A 276 21.49 0.06 20.93
C ASP A 276 21.46 -0.97 19.78
N LYS A 277 20.27 -1.40 19.38
CA LYS A 277 20.06 -2.41 18.34
C LYS A 277 18.99 -2.01 17.34
N PRO A 278 19.13 -2.40 16.06
CA PRO A 278 18.02 -2.34 15.13
C PRO A 278 16.88 -3.28 15.57
N ILE A 279 15.64 -2.95 15.19
CA ILE A 279 14.46 -3.74 15.57
C ILE A 279 13.89 -4.44 14.34
N LEU A 280 13.62 -5.73 14.48
CA LEU A 280 12.79 -6.49 13.57
C LEU A 280 11.53 -6.97 14.31
N PHE A 281 10.38 -6.52 13.86
CA PHE A 281 9.08 -6.85 14.40
C PHE A 281 8.33 -7.74 13.40
N GLU A 282 8.02 -8.97 13.78
CA GLU A 282 7.29 -9.92 12.94
C GLU A 282 5.85 -10.07 13.44
N ALA A 283 4.88 -9.71 12.60
CA ALA A 283 3.46 -9.84 12.88
C ALA A 283 2.85 -10.94 12.01
N PHE A 284 2.28 -11.96 12.67
CA PHE A 284 1.67 -13.12 12.00
C PHE A 284 0.19 -12.87 11.76
N THR A 285 -0.22 -12.77 10.50
CA THR A 285 -1.62 -12.59 10.09
C THR A 285 -2.14 -13.79 9.31
N HIS A 286 -3.44 -13.80 9.05
CA HIS A 286 -4.10 -14.81 8.25
C HIS A 286 -4.72 -14.21 6.98
N THR A 287 -4.66 -14.94 5.89
CA THR A 287 -5.25 -14.52 4.59
C THR A 287 -6.74 -14.18 4.70
N SER A 288 -7.50 -14.89 5.54
CA SER A 288 -8.91 -14.60 5.81
C SER A 288 -9.09 -13.21 6.40
N ASP A 289 -8.28 -12.86 7.40
CA ASP A 289 -8.35 -11.59 8.13
C ASP A 289 -7.90 -10.42 7.26
N GLU A 290 -6.86 -10.64 6.43
CA GLU A 290 -6.43 -9.67 5.42
C GLU A 290 -7.56 -9.35 4.42
N ASN A 291 -8.25 -10.38 3.93
CA ASN A 291 -9.38 -10.22 3.02
C ASN A 291 -10.60 -9.57 3.68
N GLU A 292 -10.90 -9.93 4.92
CA GLU A 292 -12.00 -9.31 5.67
C GLU A 292 -11.72 -7.83 5.93
N ALA A 293 -10.52 -7.47 6.39
CA ALA A 293 -10.12 -6.09 6.58
C ALA A 293 -10.24 -5.28 5.29
N LEU A 294 -9.76 -5.84 4.16
CA LEU A 294 -9.87 -5.20 2.86
C LEU A 294 -11.34 -4.99 2.44
N LYS A 295 -12.21 -5.98 2.65
CA LYS A 295 -13.65 -5.84 2.39
C LYS A 295 -14.28 -4.74 3.25
N LEU A 296 -13.98 -4.72 4.55
CA LEU A 296 -14.52 -3.74 5.47
C LEU A 296 -14.17 -2.31 5.06
N ILE A 297 -12.92 -2.03 4.70
CA ILE A 297 -12.50 -0.68 4.33
C ILE A 297 -13.01 -0.26 2.96
N THR A 298 -13.14 -1.18 2.01
CA THR A 298 -13.66 -0.87 0.66
C THR A 298 -15.19 -0.83 0.58
N MET A 299 -15.89 -1.28 1.64
CA MET A 299 -17.35 -1.35 1.69
C MET A 299 -17.98 -0.38 2.70
N ILE A 300 -17.30 0.69 3.08
CA ILE A 300 -17.84 1.64 4.06
C ILE A 300 -19.12 2.30 3.52
N SER A 301 -19.15 2.68 2.25
CA SER A 301 -20.33 3.30 1.64
C SER A 301 -21.40 2.26 1.28
N SER A 302 -22.67 2.67 1.36
CA SER A 302 -23.81 1.80 1.02
C SER A 302 -23.78 1.31 -0.43
N LYS A 303 -23.26 2.14 -1.35
CA LYS A 303 -23.16 1.80 -2.77
C LYS A 303 -22.06 0.78 -3.01
N SER A 304 -20.92 0.90 -2.32
CA SER A 304 -19.84 -0.09 -2.36
C SER A 304 -20.31 -1.45 -1.86
N LYS A 305 -21.13 -1.48 -0.80
CA LYS A 305 -21.75 -2.72 -0.28
C LYS A 305 -22.60 -3.44 -1.33
N ILE A 306 -23.46 -2.70 -2.04
CA ILE A 306 -24.36 -3.26 -3.05
C ILE A 306 -23.55 -3.84 -4.22
N MET A 307 -22.52 -3.12 -4.68
CA MET A 307 -21.75 -3.54 -5.84
C MET A 307 -20.83 -4.72 -5.56
N ASN A 308 -20.21 -4.76 -4.39
CA ASN A 308 -19.41 -5.91 -4.03
C ASN A 308 -20.27 -7.16 -3.87
N LYS A 309 -21.48 -7.02 -3.32
CA LYS A 309 -22.45 -8.10 -3.28
C LYS A 309 -22.86 -8.58 -4.69
N THR A 310 -23.01 -7.67 -5.63
CA THR A 310 -23.28 -7.99 -7.05
C THR A 310 -22.08 -8.67 -7.70
N LYS A 311 -20.83 -8.20 -7.44
CA LYS A 311 -19.61 -8.86 -7.93
C LYS A 311 -19.45 -10.27 -7.34
N GLU A 312 -19.71 -10.46 -6.05
CA GLU A 312 -19.68 -11.79 -5.40
C GLU A 312 -20.69 -12.76 -6.02
N VAL A 313 -21.92 -12.31 -6.27
CA VAL A 313 -22.94 -13.12 -6.97
C VAL A 313 -22.50 -13.46 -8.38
N LEU A 314 -21.94 -12.52 -9.13
CA LEU A 314 -21.45 -12.75 -10.50
C LEU A 314 -20.22 -13.68 -10.56
N GLN A 315 -19.45 -13.78 -9.48
CA GLN A 315 -18.29 -14.66 -9.37
C GLN A 315 -18.61 -16.02 -8.71
N SER A 316 -19.82 -16.18 -8.17
CA SER A 316 -20.24 -17.44 -7.54
C SER A 316 -20.28 -18.59 -8.55
N ASP A 317 -20.11 -19.80 -8.05
CA ASP A 317 -20.08 -21.02 -8.89
C ASP A 317 -21.38 -21.23 -9.70
N SER A 318 -22.52 -20.79 -9.18
CA SER A 318 -23.80 -20.78 -9.90
C SER A 318 -23.78 -19.92 -11.17
N MET A 319 -23.00 -18.83 -11.19
CA MET A 319 -22.87 -17.97 -12.37
C MET A 319 -21.70 -18.39 -13.30
N LYS A 320 -20.72 -19.16 -12.81
CA LYS A 320 -19.68 -19.75 -13.68
C LYS A 320 -20.30 -20.71 -14.72
N GLY A 321 -21.30 -21.50 -14.33
CA GLY A 321 -22.06 -22.35 -15.23
C GLY A 321 -22.78 -21.57 -16.34
N VAL A 322 -23.42 -20.47 -16.00
CA VAL A 322 -24.08 -19.58 -16.96
C VAL A 322 -23.09 -18.90 -17.91
N LYS A 323 -21.96 -18.44 -17.41
CA LYS A 323 -20.89 -17.85 -18.26
C LYS A 323 -20.28 -18.85 -19.23
N ASN A 324 -20.07 -20.08 -18.80
CA ASN A 324 -19.58 -21.16 -19.69
C ASN A 324 -20.63 -21.56 -20.73
N PHE A 325 -21.90 -21.61 -20.36
CA PHE A 325 -23.01 -21.85 -21.28
C PHE A 325 -23.09 -20.74 -22.33
N LEU A 326 -23.05 -19.48 -21.95
CA LEU A 326 -23.09 -18.35 -22.89
C LEU A 326 -21.83 -18.24 -23.79
N LYS A 327 -20.66 -18.68 -23.31
CA LYS A 327 -19.45 -18.78 -24.17
C LYS A 327 -19.57 -19.87 -25.23
N GLY A 328 -20.35 -20.93 -24.97
CA GLY A 328 -20.63 -21.98 -25.93
C GLY A 328 -21.48 -21.54 -27.12
N PHE A 329 -22.26 -20.46 -26.99
CA PHE A 329 -23.07 -19.86 -28.06
C PHE A 329 -22.33 -18.81 -28.91
N ARG A 330 -21.09 -18.49 -28.58
CA ARG A 330 -20.26 -17.51 -29.33
C ARG A 330 -19.18 -18.16 -30.22
N LYS A 331 -19.27 -19.46 -30.44
CA LYS A 331 -18.46 -20.17 -31.44
C LYS A 331 -19.27 -20.45 -32.70
#